data_1a00a7168741f92017c12022b7937ee4
#
_entry.id   1a00a7168741f92017c12022b7937ee4
#
_cell.length_a   1.000
_cell.length_b   1.000
_cell.length_c   1.000
_cell.angle_alpha   90.00
_cell.angle_beta   90.00
_cell.angle_gamma   90.00
#
_symmetry.space_group_name_H-M   'P 1'
#
loop_
_entity.id
_entity.type
_entity.pdbx_description
1 polymer ?
#
loop_
_entity_poly.entity_id
_entity_poly.type
_entity_poly.pdbx_seq_one_letter_code
_entity_poly.pdbx_strand_id
1 'polypeptide(L)'
;FFYILLGLMLITAFIYNKKIKVFTELDNSFHETLQRDKIFKVHSRTRPVPKSHLMYTMFSYRFKPNSLKLETKMGIVLLVMMNALLVLLNIIDDQVTWLGFDASNIENLAYYVHEGTYYVIFSIMLSMAILLVIFRGSQNYLASNKTLKLLASTWIVQNAFMAVSVSLRNIYYIEHYFALSFKRIGVMIFIILTFTGLVTMLLKIHQKRTTFWLFKINSIAAIVMLLIMSSFSWDTAIAEFNLKNPVREKIDIDYLLRLNNDALPILDKHRDVLDREFMEYSFIFGDYKNGLDVYKERVADFEMEQENYSWLSWNLPDDRTLQYYKEHGKDIYLIKNRNIDSLKNKIKEKNGHFEVVPRREN
;
A
#
# COMPACT_ATOMS: atom_id res chain seq x y z
N PHE A 1 -11.86 17.57 2.54
CA PHE A 1 -13.04 17.81 3.41
C PHE A 1 -13.91 16.56 3.51
N PHE A 2 -14.28 15.94 2.39
CA PHE A 2 -15.11 14.72 2.37
C PHE A 2 -14.50 13.57 3.19
N TYR A 3 -13.19 13.32 3.05
CA TYR A 3 -12.48 12.29 3.81
C TYR A 3 -12.39 12.57 5.32
N ILE A 4 -12.26 13.84 5.71
CA ILE A 4 -12.29 14.26 7.11
C ILE A 4 -13.70 14.06 7.69
N LEU A 5 -14.73 14.42 6.93
CA LEU A 5 -16.13 14.23 7.35
C LEU A 5 -16.48 12.74 7.44
N LEU A 6 -16.03 11.93 6.48
CA LEU A 6 -16.18 10.48 6.51
C LEU A 6 -15.44 9.87 7.71
N GLY A 7 -14.21 10.31 7.99
CA GLY A 7 -13.42 9.89 9.15
C GLY A 7 -14.12 10.27 10.47
N LEU A 8 -14.61 11.50 10.59
CA LEU A 8 -15.39 11.96 11.75
C LEU A 8 -16.72 11.20 11.89
N MET A 9 -17.42 10.90 10.79
CA MET A 9 -18.62 10.05 10.82
C MET A 9 -18.31 8.64 11.30
N LEU A 10 -17.23 8.03 10.82
CA LEU A 10 -16.80 6.70 11.26
C LEU A 10 -16.39 6.70 12.74
N ILE A 11 -15.64 7.72 13.18
CA ILE A 11 -15.22 7.86 14.59
C ILE A 11 -16.44 8.12 15.49
N THR A 12 -17.36 9.01 15.10
CA THR A 12 -18.58 9.28 15.87
C THR A 12 -19.51 8.07 15.88
N ALA A 13 -19.65 7.34 14.76
CA ALA A 13 -20.39 6.08 14.74
C ALA A 13 -19.77 5.05 15.69
N PHE A 14 -18.43 4.98 15.75
CA PHE A 14 -17.70 4.07 16.66
C PHE A 14 -17.86 4.47 18.13
N ILE A 15 -17.81 5.76 18.46
CA ILE A 15 -17.98 6.30 19.84
C ILE A 15 -19.43 6.22 20.28
N TYR A 16 -20.39 6.53 19.40
CA TYR A 16 -21.83 6.50 19.70
C TYR A 16 -22.38 5.08 19.84
N ASN A 17 -21.69 4.10 19.28
CA ASN A 17 -22.08 2.70 19.27
C ASN A 17 -22.25 2.09 20.68
N LYS A 18 -21.58 2.64 21.70
CA LYS A 18 -21.76 2.23 23.10
C LYS A 18 -23.20 2.42 23.64
N LYS A 19 -24.04 3.21 22.99
CA LYS A 19 -25.42 3.49 23.43
C LYS A 19 -26.51 2.74 22.64
N ILE A 20 -26.17 2.10 21.52
CA ILE A 20 -27.14 1.36 20.69
C ILE A 20 -27.11 -0.11 21.12
N LYS A 21 -28.17 -0.59 21.77
CA LYS A 21 -28.28 -1.96 22.32
C LYS A 21 -27.98 -3.06 21.29
N VAL A 22 -28.38 -2.88 20.03
CA VAL A 22 -28.13 -3.84 18.94
C VAL A 22 -26.63 -4.06 18.71
N PHE A 23 -25.84 -2.98 18.72
CA PHE A 23 -24.38 -3.08 18.53
C PHE A 23 -23.68 -3.60 19.81
N THR A 24 -24.22 -3.31 20.99
CA THR A 24 -23.71 -3.86 22.25
C THR A 24 -23.94 -5.37 22.33
N GLU A 25 -25.05 -5.87 21.81
CA GLU A 25 -25.33 -7.30 21.71
C GLU A 25 -24.45 -8.00 20.66
N LEU A 26 -24.18 -7.34 19.51
CA LEU A 26 -23.23 -7.82 18.51
C LEU A 26 -21.79 -7.83 19.05
N ASP A 27 -21.38 -6.78 19.76
CA ASP A 27 -20.04 -6.68 20.36
C ASP A 27 -19.83 -7.75 21.44
N ASN A 28 -20.85 -8.06 22.25
CA ASN A 28 -20.82 -9.16 23.22
C ASN A 28 -20.72 -10.56 22.58
N SER A 29 -21.05 -10.70 21.29
CA SER A 29 -20.88 -11.96 20.54
C SER A 29 -19.47 -12.16 20.01
N PHE A 30 -18.63 -11.10 19.95
CA PHE A 30 -17.26 -11.13 19.46
C PHE A 30 -16.27 -11.29 20.62
N HIS A 31 -15.91 -12.51 20.94
CA HIS A 31 -14.89 -12.80 21.95
C HIS A 31 -13.49 -12.72 21.37
N GLU A 32 -12.56 -12.13 22.12
CA GLU A 32 -11.13 -12.07 21.74
C GLU A 32 -10.39 -13.40 21.95
N THR A 33 -10.88 -14.22 22.89
CA THR A 33 -10.32 -15.55 23.17
C THR A 33 -11.31 -16.62 22.75
N LEU A 34 -10.76 -17.71 22.17
CA LEU A 34 -11.57 -18.86 21.82
C LEU A 34 -12.22 -19.45 23.09
N GLN A 35 -13.53 -19.60 23.06
CA GLN A 35 -14.24 -20.32 24.10
C GLN A 35 -14.34 -21.80 23.73
N ARG A 36 -14.11 -22.67 24.70
CA ARG A 36 -14.35 -24.08 24.53
C ARG A 36 -15.85 -24.31 24.50
N ASP A 37 -16.40 -24.67 23.36
CA ASP A 37 -17.78 -25.11 23.29
C ASP A 37 -18.01 -26.26 24.28
N LYS A 38 -18.93 -26.08 25.21
CA LYS A 38 -19.37 -27.13 26.15
C LYS A 38 -20.22 -28.18 25.41
N ILE A 39 -19.76 -28.63 24.24
CA ILE A 39 -20.48 -29.55 23.33
C ILE A 39 -20.28 -31.01 23.75
N PHE A 40 -20.22 -31.30 25.03
CA PHE A 40 -20.35 -32.68 25.50
C PHE A 40 -21.42 -32.79 26.59
N LYS A 41 -22.59 -32.22 26.37
CA LYS A 41 -23.81 -32.85 26.87
C LYS A 41 -24.53 -33.42 25.64
N VAL A 42 -24.29 -34.73 25.44
CA VAL A 42 -25.13 -35.57 24.59
C VAL A 42 -26.54 -35.53 25.23
N HIS A 43 -27.33 -34.56 24.80
CA HIS A 43 -28.78 -34.67 24.95
C HIS A 43 -29.30 -35.02 23.56
N SER A 44 -29.53 -36.34 23.38
CA SER A 44 -30.46 -36.87 22.37
C SER A 44 -31.84 -36.24 22.61
N ARG A 45 -32.06 -35.06 22.12
CA ARG A 45 -33.42 -34.52 21.88
C ARG A 45 -33.39 -33.81 20.56
N THR A 46 -33.91 -34.50 19.57
CA THR A 46 -34.31 -34.02 18.24
C THR A 46 -35.23 -32.81 18.40
N ARG A 47 -34.70 -31.60 18.26
CA ARG A 47 -35.51 -30.45 17.90
C ARG A 47 -35.24 -30.12 16.43
N PRO A 48 -36.30 -29.93 15.63
CA PRO A 48 -36.17 -29.59 14.22
C PRO A 48 -35.46 -28.21 14.11
N VAL A 49 -34.36 -28.17 13.37
CA VAL A 49 -33.61 -26.93 13.10
C VAL A 49 -34.38 -26.14 12.06
N PRO A 50 -34.70 -24.87 12.29
CA PRO A 50 -35.41 -24.05 11.32
C PRO A 50 -34.58 -23.89 10.04
N LYS A 51 -35.20 -24.01 8.86
CA LYS A 51 -34.59 -24.03 7.54
C LYS A 51 -33.91 -22.69 7.13
N SER A 52 -34.03 -21.64 7.93
CA SER A 52 -33.44 -20.31 7.64
C SER A 52 -31.97 -20.16 7.96
N HIS A 53 -31.31 -21.19 8.49
CA HIS A 53 -29.89 -21.14 8.86
C HIS A 53 -28.98 -21.95 7.93
N LEU A 54 -29.31 -22.07 6.63
CA LEU A 54 -28.52 -22.87 5.69
C LEU A 54 -27.06 -22.37 5.57
N MET A 55 -26.84 -21.07 5.71
CA MET A 55 -25.49 -20.47 5.65
C MET A 55 -24.68 -20.70 6.94
N TYR A 56 -25.36 -20.77 8.09
CA TYR A 56 -24.71 -21.07 9.38
C TYR A 56 -24.34 -22.55 9.52
N THR A 57 -25.10 -23.44 8.91
CA THR A 57 -24.86 -24.89 8.95
C THR A 57 -23.72 -25.34 8.03
N MET A 58 -23.41 -24.60 6.94
CA MET A 58 -22.26 -24.90 6.10
C MET A 58 -20.91 -24.68 6.80
N PHE A 59 -20.83 -23.72 7.75
CA PHE A 59 -19.62 -23.48 8.52
C PHE A 59 -19.59 -24.16 9.89
N SER A 60 -20.70 -24.68 10.40
CA SER A 60 -20.77 -25.42 11.66
C SER A 60 -20.89 -26.93 11.42
N TYR A 61 -19.94 -27.51 10.67
CA TYR A 61 -19.83 -28.97 10.63
C TYR A 61 -19.53 -29.47 12.05
N ARG A 62 -20.49 -30.15 12.68
CA ARG A 62 -20.31 -30.86 13.96
C ARG A 62 -19.35 -32.02 13.73
N PHE A 63 -18.07 -31.80 13.94
CA PHE A 63 -17.05 -32.83 13.83
C PHE A 63 -17.23 -33.86 14.91
N LYS A 64 -17.43 -35.11 14.51
CA LYS A 64 -17.24 -36.29 15.40
C LYS A 64 -15.78 -36.28 15.88
N PRO A 65 -15.46 -36.74 17.13
CA PRO A 65 -14.07 -36.76 17.67
C PRO A 65 -13.06 -37.43 16.73
N ASN A 66 -13.47 -38.45 15.96
CA ASN A 66 -12.63 -39.12 14.98
C ASN A 66 -12.30 -38.26 13.76
N SER A 67 -13.19 -37.34 13.35
CA SER A 67 -12.91 -36.42 12.24
C SER A 67 -11.89 -35.34 12.63
N LEU A 68 -11.91 -34.89 13.89
CA LEU A 68 -10.94 -33.89 14.39
C LEU A 68 -9.51 -34.43 14.40
N LYS A 69 -9.32 -35.72 14.80
CA LYS A 69 -8.02 -36.40 14.73
C LYS A 69 -7.53 -36.58 13.29
N LEU A 70 -8.44 -36.89 12.37
CA LEU A 70 -8.11 -37.01 10.95
C LEU A 70 -7.71 -35.66 10.37
N GLU A 71 -8.47 -34.60 10.68
CA GLU A 71 -8.18 -33.21 10.27
C GLU A 71 -6.80 -32.75 10.79
N THR A 72 -6.43 -33.12 12.06
CA THR A 72 -5.11 -32.84 12.61
C THR A 72 -4.02 -33.56 11.81
N LYS A 73 -4.20 -34.86 11.51
CA LYS A 73 -3.23 -35.62 10.71
C LYS A 73 -3.05 -35.05 9.31
N MET A 74 -4.16 -34.71 8.64
CA MET A 74 -4.12 -34.06 7.32
C MET A 74 -3.43 -32.70 7.38
N GLY A 75 -3.70 -31.90 8.43
CA GLY A 75 -3.03 -30.62 8.66
C GLY A 75 -1.52 -30.76 8.88
N ILE A 76 -1.10 -31.79 9.63
CA ILE A 76 0.34 -32.11 9.83
C ILE A 76 1.00 -32.45 8.50
N VAL A 77 0.42 -33.37 7.71
CA VAL A 77 0.96 -33.77 6.40
C VAL A 77 1.06 -32.55 5.47
N LEU A 78 -0.01 -31.75 5.39
CA LEU A 78 -0.02 -30.53 4.58
C LEU A 78 1.08 -29.56 5.01
N LEU A 79 1.20 -29.29 6.32
CA LEU A 79 2.22 -28.35 6.83
C LEU A 79 3.64 -28.89 6.65
N VAL A 80 3.87 -30.20 6.76
CA VAL A 80 5.19 -30.78 6.46
C VAL A 80 5.56 -30.56 5.00
N MET A 81 4.65 -30.84 4.06
CA MET A 81 4.88 -30.64 2.64
C MET A 81 5.13 -29.16 2.32
N MET A 82 4.32 -28.26 2.88
CA MET A 82 4.44 -26.83 2.67
C MET A 82 5.74 -26.26 3.27
N ASN A 83 6.14 -26.72 4.47
CA ASN A 83 7.42 -26.34 5.06
C ASN A 83 8.60 -26.81 4.20
N ALA A 84 8.56 -28.05 3.70
CA ALA A 84 9.62 -28.57 2.82
C ALA A 84 9.74 -27.76 1.53
N LEU A 85 8.61 -27.43 0.91
CA LEU A 85 8.58 -26.56 -0.29
C LEU A 85 9.15 -25.17 0.03
N LEU A 86 8.75 -24.57 1.14
CA LEU A 86 9.17 -23.22 1.51
C LEU A 86 10.66 -23.18 1.89
N VAL A 87 11.21 -24.24 2.53
CA VAL A 87 12.67 -24.38 2.75
C VAL A 87 13.40 -24.36 1.42
N LEU A 88 12.93 -25.13 0.44
CA LEU A 88 13.55 -25.17 -0.89
C LEU A 88 13.54 -23.78 -1.56
N LEU A 89 12.41 -23.09 -1.50
CA LEU A 89 12.29 -21.74 -2.03
C LEU A 89 13.21 -20.75 -1.30
N ASN A 90 13.30 -20.83 0.03
CA ASN A 90 14.19 -19.98 0.83
C ASN A 90 15.67 -20.23 0.47
N ILE A 91 16.08 -21.48 0.25
CA ILE A 91 17.46 -21.81 -0.16
C ILE A 91 17.79 -21.20 -1.52
N ILE A 92 16.87 -21.29 -2.50
CA ILE A 92 17.05 -20.68 -3.82
C ILE A 92 17.12 -19.15 -3.71
N ASP A 93 16.23 -18.56 -2.92
CA ASP A 93 16.19 -17.12 -2.69
C ASP A 93 17.43 -16.59 -1.98
N ASP A 94 17.94 -17.35 -1.00
CA ASP A 94 19.16 -17.01 -0.26
C ASP A 94 20.39 -16.93 -1.17
N GLN A 95 20.56 -17.89 -2.06
CA GLN A 95 21.67 -17.90 -3.00
C GLN A 95 21.68 -16.67 -3.93
N VAL A 96 20.51 -16.21 -4.34
CA VAL A 96 20.38 -15.08 -5.29
C VAL A 96 20.36 -13.73 -4.54
N THR A 97 19.61 -13.63 -3.43
CA THR A 97 19.37 -12.34 -2.79
C THR A 97 20.40 -12.00 -1.71
N TRP A 98 20.91 -13.00 -0.96
CA TRP A 98 21.79 -12.76 0.20
C TRP A 98 23.27 -12.99 -0.12
N LEU A 99 23.61 -14.01 -0.92
CA LEU A 99 24.99 -14.43 -1.15
C LEU A 99 25.54 -14.03 -2.53
N GLY A 100 24.69 -13.82 -3.51
CA GLY A 100 25.10 -13.63 -4.90
C GLY A 100 24.46 -12.45 -5.62
N PHE A 101 23.89 -11.48 -4.90
CA PHE A 101 23.27 -10.35 -5.56
C PHE A 101 24.31 -9.45 -6.22
N ASP A 102 24.39 -9.55 -7.55
CA ASP A 102 25.16 -8.64 -8.40
C ASP A 102 24.20 -8.00 -9.42
N ALA A 103 23.89 -6.74 -9.21
CA ALA A 103 22.99 -5.99 -10.07
C ALA A 103 23.49 -5.89 -11.52
N SER A 104 24.80 -6.01 -11.75
CA SER A 104 25.41 -5.95 -13.09
C SER A 104 25.13 -7.18 -13.95
N ASN A 105 24.84 -8.32 -13.31
CA ASN A 105 24.56 -9.59 -13.98
C ASN A 105 23.07 -9.80 -14.29
N ILE A 106 22.20 -8.89 -13.86
CA ILE A 106 20.75 -8.98 -14.07
C ILE A 106 20.36 -8.05 -15.22
N GLU A 107 20.01 -8.61 -16.37
CA GLU A 107 19.63 -7.85 -17.58
C GLU A 107 18.50 -6.84 -17.31
N ASN A 108 17.54 -7.18 -16.43
CA ASN A 108 16.46 -6.29 -16.06
C ASN A 108 16.13 -6.41 -14.56
N LEU A 109 16.87 -5.64 -13.76
CA LEU A 109 16.69 -5.61 -12.30
C LEU A 109 15.26 -5.18 -11.88
N ALA A 110 14.65 -4.27 -12.64
CA ALA A 110 13.29 -3.82 -12.35
C ALA A 110 12.29 -4.97 -12.48
N TYR A 111 12.37 -5.75 -13.54
CA TYR A 111 11.54 -6.92 -13.78
C TYR A 111 11.75 -7.98 -12.68
N TYR A 112 13.00 -8.31 -12.38
CA TYR A 112 13.37 -9.26 -11.33
C TYR A 112 12.76 -8.90 -9.96
N VAL A 113 12.90 -7.64 -9.55
CA VAL A 113 12.37 -7.17 -8.26
C VAL A 113 10.85 -7.12 -8.27
N HIS A 114 10.22 -6.72 -9.37
CA HIS A 114 8.76 -6.64 -9.45
C HIS A 114 8.11 -8.03 -9.44
N GLU A 115 8.53 -8.90 -10.34
CA GLU A 115 7.92 -10.23 -10.49
C GLU A 115 8.12 -11.07 -9.24
N GLY A 116 9.36 -11.15 -8.72
CA GLY A 116 9.65 -11.89 -7.49
C GLY A 116 8.86 -11.38 -6.27
N THR A 117 8.68 -10.07 -6.15
CA THR A 117 7.93 -9.47 -5.04
C THR A 117 6.45 -9.86 -5.06
N TYR A 118 5.78 -9.82 -6.20
CA TYR A 118 4.35 -10.16 -6.29
C TYR A 118 4.08 -11.63 -5.93
N TYR A 119 4.90 -12.56 -6.42
CA TYR A 119 4.73 -13.98 -6.09
C TYR A 119 4.93 -14.26 -4.60
N VAL A 120 5.92 -13.63 -3.97
CA VAL A 120 6.14 -13.79 -2.52
C VAL A 120 4.99 -13.20 -1.71
N ILE A 121 4.51 -12.02 -2.05
CA ILE A 121 3.35 -11.40 -1.41
C ILE A 121 2.13 -12.34 -1.48
N PHE A 122 1.82 -12.85 -2.67
CA PHE A 122 0.70 -13.76 -2.87
C PHE A 122 0.88 -15.06 -2.06
N SER A 123 2.09 -15.62 -2.03
CA SER A 123 2.44 -16.80 -1.25
C SER A 123 2.21 -16.60 0.25
N ILE A 124 2.63 -15.47 0.81
CA ILE A 124 2.43 -15.13 2.22
C ILE A 124 0.95 -15.00 2.54
N MET A 125 0.17 -14.31 1.71
CA MET A 125 -1.28 -14.18 1.89
C MET A 125 -1.98 -15.55 1.86
N LEU A 126 -1.64 -16.40 0.90
CA LEU A 126 -2.17 -17.75 0.80
C LEU A 126 -1.79 -18.58 2.02
N SER A 127 -0.54 -18.47 2.50
CA SER A 127 -0.04 -19.10 3.72
C SER A 127 -0.88 -18.73 4.93
N MET A 128 -1.17 -17.46 5.11
CA MET A 128 -2.01 -16.99 6.23
C MET A 128 -3.44 -17.53 6.13
N ALA A 129 -4.02 -17.57 4.94
CA ALA A 129 -5.36 -18.13 4.72
C ALA A 129 -5.42 -19.62 5.09
N ILE A 130 -4.43 -20.42 4.69
CA ILE A 130 -4.33 -21.84 5.03
C ILE A 130 -4.22 -22.03 6.55
N LEU A 131 -3.38 -21.24 7.23
CA LEU A 131 -3.27 -21.32 8.68
C LEU A 131 -4.56 -20.93 9.40
N LEU A 132 -5.31 -19.95 8.90
CA LEU A 132 -6.63 -19.61 9.44
C LEU A 132 -7.61 -20.77 9.34
N VAL A 133 -7.58 -21.51 8.23
CA VAL A 133 -8.44 -22.69 8.03
C VAL A 133 -8.01 -23.84 8.96
N ILE A 134 -6.72 -24.12 9.10
CA ILE A 134 -6.19 -25.19 9.96
C ILE A 134 -6.48 -24.90 11.43
N PHE A 135 -6.24 -23.67 11.89
CA PHE A 135 -6.41 -23.27 13.31
C PHE A 135 -7.76 -22.65 13.60
N ARG A 136 -8.82 -23.14 12.96
CA ARG A 136 -10.21 -22.76 13.26
C ARG A 136 -10.79 -23.57 14.44
N GLY A 137 -11.60 -22.91 15.26
CA GLY A 137 -12.45 -23.56 16.27
C GLY A 137 -11.75 -24.54 17.22
N SER A 138 -12.31 -25.74 17.34
CA SER A 138 -11.94 -26.76 18.34
C SER A 138 -10.55 -27.38 18.14
N GLN A 139 -9.93 -27.18 16.99
CA GLN A 139 -8.58 -27.67 16.68
C GLN A 139 -7.52 -27.11 17.65
N ASN A 140 -7.72 -25.90 18.14
CA ASN A 140 -6.82 -25.25 19.09
C ASN A 140 -6.79 -25.88 20.49
N TYR A 141 -7.79 -26.71 20.82
CA TYR A 141 -7.93 -27.35 22.15
C TYR A 141 -7.47 -28.80 22.20
N LEU A 142 -7.07 -29.39 21.09
CA LEU A 142 -6.62 -30.78 21.05
C LEU A 142 -5.28 -30.93 21.77
N ALA A 143 -5.16 -31.94 22.66
CA ALA A 143 -3.92 -32.20 23.41
C ALA A 143 -2.74 -32.60 22.49
N SER A 144 -3.02 -33.27 21.35
CA SER A 144 -2.04 -33.66 20.33
C SER A 144 -1.62 -32.57 19.37
N ASN A 145 -1.97 -31.32 19.63
CA ASN A 145 -1.77 -30.18 18.73
C ASN A 145 -0.34 -29.57 18.77
N LYS A 146 0.56 -30.12 19.61
CA LYS A 146 1.92 -29.58 19.76
C LYS A 146 2.71 -29.59 18.43
N THR A 147 2.69 -30.74 17.74
CA THR A 147 3.37 -30.87 16.42
C THR A 147 2.80 -29.94 15.37
N LEU A 148 1.46 -29.81 15.31
CA LEU A 148 0.80 -28.92 14.37
C LEU A 148 1.17 -27.45 14.63
N LYS A 149 1.22 -27.03 15.91
CA LYS A 149 1.65 -25.67 16.29
C LYS A 149 3.12 -25.42 15.97
N LEU A 150 3.98 -26.40 16.21
CA LEU A 150 5.40 -26.30 15.87
C LEU A 150 5.60 -26.09 14.37
N LEU A 151 4.97 -26.95 13.54
CA LEU A 151 5.05 -26.85 12.09
C LEU A 151 4.49 -25.52 11.58
N ALA A 152 3.37 -25.04 12.14
CA ALA A 152 2.80 -23.75 11.81
C ALA A 152 3.72 -22.59 12.20
N SER A 153 4.35 -22.66 13.37
CA SER A 153 5.32 -21.65 13.82
C SER A 153 6.55 -21.62 12.91
N THR A 154 7.09 -22.79 12.55
CA THR A 154 8.20 -22.91 11.59
C THR A 154 7.82 -22.28 10.24
N TRP A 155 6.60 -22.55 9.76
CA TRP A 155 6.12 -21.98 8.50
C TRP A 155 5.97 -20.47 8.56
N ILE A 156 5.47 -19.90 9.68
CA ILE A 156 5.41 -18.45 9.90
C ILE A 156 6.80 -17.82 9.88
N VAL A 157 7.78 -18.44 10.54
CA VAL A 157 9.17 -17.96 10.56
C VAL A 157 9.79 -17.99 9.17
N GLN A 158 9.56 -19.02 8.38
CA GLN A 158 10.04 -19.10 6.99
C GLN A 158 9.40 -18.01 6.11
N ASN A 159 8.09 -17.74 6.27
CA ASN A 159 7.44 -16.64 5.57
C ASN A 159 7.97 -15.26 6.01
N ALA A 160 8.33 -15.10 7.29
CA ALA A 160 8.97 -13.88 7.78
C ALA A 160 10.35 -13.70 7.12
N PHE A 161 11.13 -14.75 6.95
CA PHE A 161 12.41 -14.72 6.25
C PHE A 161 12.22 -14.31 4.77
N MET A 162 11.25 -14.88 4.07
CA MET A 162 10.89 -14.46 2.71
C MET A 162 10.49 -12.96 2.64
N ALA A 163 9.76 -12.46 3.64
CA ALA A 163 9.40 -11.04 3.69
C ALA A 163 10.63 -10.13 3.87
N VAL A 164 11.64 -10.58 4.65
CA VAL A 164 12.95 -9.88 4.74
C VAL A 164 13.66 -9.88 3.40
N SER A 165 13.70 -11.00 2.68
CA SER A 165 14.31 -11.08 1.34
C SER A 165 13.67 -10.11 0.36
N VAL A 166 12.34 -9.99 0.36
CA VAL A 166 11.63 -8.97 -0.47
C VAL A 166 12.05 -7.56 -0.08
N SER A 167 12.21 -7.29 1.23
CA SER A 167 12.69 -5.98 1.72
C SER A 167 14.09 -5.68 1.17
N LEU A 168 15.00 -6.64 1.26
CA LEU A 168 16.37 -6.49 0.75
C LEU A 168 16.41 -6.22 -0.75
N ARG A 169 15.63 -6.98 -1.56
CA ARG A 169 15.53 -6.73 -3.01
C ARG A 169 15.04 -5.31 -3.31
N ASN A 170 14.07 -4.83 -2.54
CA ASN A 170 13.55 -3.47 -2.71
C ASN A 170 14.60 -2.41 -2.33
N ILE A 171 15.40 -2.65 -1.29
CA ILE A 171 16.52 -1.78 -0.88
C ILE A 171 17.61 -1.79 -1.96
N TYR A 172 18.05 -2.95 -2.44
CA TYR A 172 19.05 -3.07 -3.50
C TYR A 172 18.64 -2.34 -4.78
N TYR A 173 17.36 -2.39 -5.12
CA TYR A 173 16.85 -1.62 -6.25
C TYR A 173 16.99 -0.12 -6.02
N ILE A 174 16.57 0.37 -4.84
CA ILE A 174 16.66 1.79 -4.48
C ILE A 174 18.11 2.25 -4.50
N GLU A 175 19.02 1.48 -3.93
CA GLU A 175 20.47 1.81 -3.88
C GLU A 175 21.11 1.78 -5.26
N HIS A 176 20.79 0.77 -6.09
CA HIS A 176 21.38 0.63 -7.42
C HIS A 176 20.97 1.76 -8.38
N TYR A 177 19.69 2.12 -8.38
CA TYR A 177 19.18 3.17 -9.24
C TYR A 177 19.16 4.56 -8.60
N PHE A 178 19.44 4.67 -7.31
CA PHE A 178 19.20 5.88 -6.52
C PHE A 178 17.82 6.48 -6.80
N ALA A 179 16.81 5.62 -6.92
CA ALA A 179 15.46 5.98 -7.33
C ALA A 179 14.44 5.50 -6.31
N LEU A 180 13.98 6.42 -5.48
CA LEU A 180 12.85 6.20 -4.58
C LEU A 180 11.56 6.54 -5.31
N SER A 181 10.51 5.75 -5.11
CA SER A 181 9.19 5.99 -5.70
C SER A 181 8.08 5.55 -4.74
N PHE A 182 6.84 6.03 -4.98
CA PHE A 182 5.67 5.59 -4.21
C PHE A 182 5.48 4.07 -4.21
N LYS A 183 5.79 3.41 -5.34
CA LYS A 183 5.73 1.94 -5.42
C LYS A 183 6.71 1.28 -4.45
N ARG A 184 7.93 1.81 -4.30
CA ARG A 184 8.98 1.29 -3.40
C ARG A 184 8.62 1.51 -1.93
N ILE A 185 8.10 2.69 -1.62
CA ILE A 185 7.55 3.01 -0.29
C ILE A 185 6.37 2.09 0.02
N GLY A 186 5.45 1.88 -0.92
CA GLY A 186 4.31 0.98 -0.77
C GLY A 186 4.72 -0.46 -0.46
N VAL A 187 5.77 -0.98 -1.09
CA VAL A 187 6.33 -2.31 -0.78
C VAL A 187 6.84 -2.36 0.66
N MET A 188 7.57 -1.34 1.14
CA MET A 188 8.07 -1.30 2.53
C MET A 188 6.92 -1.30 3.54
N ILE A 189 5.89 -0.51 3.31
CA ILE A 189 4.70 -0.45 4.16
C ILE A 189 3.98 -1.80 4.17
N PHE A 190 3.83 -2.41 3.00
CA PHE A 190 3.21 -3.73 2.89
C PHE A 190 3.99 -4.78 3.69
N ILE A 191 5.33 -4.75 3.66
CA ILE A 191 6.18 -5.65 4.43
C ILE A 191 5.97 -5.44 5.94
N ILE A 192 5.90 -4.20 6.43
CA ILE A 192 5.62 -3.90 7.84
C ILE A 192 4.27 -4.48 8.27
N LEU A 193 3.23 -4.29 7.45
CA LEU A 193 1.90 -4.85 7.70
C LEU A 193 1.93 -6.39 7.64
N THR A 194 2.71 -6.97 6.74
CA THR A 194 2.90 -8.43 6.64
C THR A 194 3.54 -8.98 7.90
N PHE A 195 4.59 -8.34 8.43
CA PHE A 195 5.19 -8.74 9.71
C PHE A 195 4.19 -8.66 10.86
N THR A 196 3.39 -7.60 10.91
CA THR A 196 2.31 -7.46 11.90
C THR A 196 1.31 -8.62 11.77
N GLY A 197 0.93 -9.00 10.55
CA GLY A 197 0.07 -10.14 10.26
C GLY A 197 0.68 -11.49 10.72
N LEU A 198 1.95 -11.72 10.43
CA LEU A 198 2.65 -12.94 10.84
C LEU A 198 2.77 -13.05 12.36
N VAL A 199 3.13 -11.96 13.05
CA VAL A 199 3.22 -11.93 14.52
C VAL A 199 1.85 -12.16 15.15
N THR A 200 0.82 -11.48 14.68
CA THR A 200 -0.55 -11.66 15.20
C THR A 200 -1.08 -13.06 14.93
N MET A 201 -0.73 -13.68 13.80
CA MET A 201 -1.06 -15.06 13.50
C MET A 201 -0.36 -16.04 14.46
N LEU A 202 0.93 -15.81 14.75
CA LEU A 202 1.67 -16.60 15.74
C LEU A 202 1.03 -16.51 17.14
N LEU A 203 0.69 -15.29 17.57
CA LEU A 203 -0.01 -15.05 18.84
C LEU A 203 -1.40 -15.71 18.85
N LYS A 204 -2.14 -15.67 17.74
CA LYS A 204 -3.44 -16.36 17.62
C LYS A 204 -3.31 -17.86 17.89
N ILE A 205 -2.31 -18.50 17.29
CA ILE A 205 -2.09 -19.96 17.43
C ILE A 205 -1.68 -20.32 18.86
N HIS A 206 -0.75 -19.57 19.47
CA HIS A 206 -0.22 -19.88 20.79
C HIS A 206 -1.15 -19.46 21.93
N GLN A 207 -1.76 -18.28 21.85
CA GLN A 207 -2.65 -17.73 22.88
C GLN A 207 -4.13 -18.08 22.68
N LYS A 208 -4.46 -18.92 21.69
CA LYS A 208 -5.85 -19.30 21.38
C LYS A 208 -6.76 -18.10 21.15
N ARG A 209 -6.26 -17.08 20.43
CA ARG A 209 -7.04 -15.90 20.06
C ARG A 209 -8.02 -16.22 18.95
N THR A 210 -9.10 -15.47 18.87
CA THR A 210 -10.11 -15.61 17.82
C THR A 210 -9.64 -15.01 16.50
N THR A 211 -10.31 -15.36 15.41
CA THR A 211 -10.10 -14.71 14.11
C THR A 211 -10.54 -13.24 14.16
N PHE A 212 -11.57 -12.92 14.95
CA PHE A 212 -12.00 -11.54 15.20
C PHE A 212 -10.86 -10.70 15.80
N TRP A 213 -10.19 -11.20 16.85
CA TRP A 213 -9.03 -10.53 17.45
C TRP A 213 -7.92 -10.28 16.42
N LEU A 214 -7.64 -11.26 15.56
CA LEU A 214 -6.65 -11.12 14.50
C LEU A 214 -6.99 -9.97 13.55
N PHE A 215 -8.22 -9.96 13.02
CA PHE A 215 -8.68 -8.89 12.12
C PHE A 215 -8.70 -7.53 12.81
N LYS A 216 -9.15 -7.45 14.07
CA LYS A 216 -9.17 -6.22 14.87
C LYS A 216 -7.76 -5.60 14.94
N ILE A 217 -6.75 -6.37 15.37
CA ILE A 217 -5.38 -5.85 15.53
C ILE A 217 -4.77 -5.45 14.19
N ASN A 218 -4.94 -6.27 13.15
CA ASN A 218 -4.41 -5.93 11.82
C ASN A 218 -5.12 -4.73 11.19
N SER A 219 -6.42 -4.55 11.41
CA SER A 219 -7.14 -3.36 10.97
C SER A 219 -6.67 -2.09 11.69
N ILE A 220 -6.41 -2.17 13.00
CA ILE A 220 -5.83 -1.06 13.76
C ILE A 220 -4.44 -0.72 13.20
N ALA A 221 -3.59 -1.71 12.98
CA ALA A 221 -2.27 -1.50 12.41
C ALA A 221 -2.33 -0.84 11.02
N ALA A 222 -3.26 -1.28 10.16
CA ALA A 222 -3.48 -0.68 8.84
C ALA A 222 -3.94 0.78 8.95
N ILE A 223 -4.88 1.09 9.85
CA ILE A 223 -5.36 2.47 10.07
C ILE A 223 -4.22 3.36 10.58
N VAL A 224 -3.45 2.89 11.56
CA VAL A 224 -2.29 3.63 12.09
C VAL A 224 -1.27 3.90 10.97
N MET A 225 -1.00 2.89 10.13
CA MET A 225 -0.08 3.06 8.99
C MET A 225 -0.61 4.07 7.98
N LEU A 226 -1.92 4.05 7.66
CA LEU A 226 -2.54 5.05 6.79
C LEU A 226 -2.44 6.47 7.36
N LEU A 227 -2.62 6.64 8.67
CA LEU A 227 -2.45 7.94 9.33
C LEU A 227 -1.01 8.43 9.26
N ILE A 228 -0.03 7.55 9.48
CA ILE A 228 1.40 7.89 9.31
C ILE A 228 1.68 8.31 7.87
N MET A 229 1.18 7.55 6.90
CA MET A 229 1.37 7.83 5.48
C MET A 229 0.76 9.18 5.06
N SER A 230 -0.41 9.53 5.59
CA SER A 230 -1.07 10.79 5.28
C SER A 230 -0.45 12.01 5.96
N SER A 231 0.37 11.78 7.01
CA SER A 231 0.97 12.88 7.79
C SER A 231 2.35 13.30 7.30
N PHE A 232 2.91 12.59 6.33
CA PHE A 232 4.26 12.81 5.84
C PHE A 232 4.27 13.26 4.37
N SER A 233 5.06 14.29 4.05
CA SER A 233 5.25 14.78 2.67
C SER A 233 6.20 13.86 1.90
N TRP A 234 5.64 12.79 1.34
CA TRP A 234 6.42 11.78 0.59
C TRP A 234 7.00 12.32 -0.70
N ASP A 235 6.28 13.20 -1.39
CA ASP A 235 6.73 13.83 -2.63
C ASP A 235 8.03 14.62 -2.42
N THR A 236 8.09 15.42 -1.34
CA THR A 236 9.29 16.13 -0.94
C THR A 236 10.45 15.18 -0.61
N ALA A 237 10.19 14.12 0.15
CA ALA A 237 11.21 13.13 0.51
C ALA A 237 11.72 12.35 -0.70
N ILE A 238 10.85 11.99 -1.63
CA ILE A 238 11.20 11.33 -2.90
C ILE A 238 12.06 12.25 -3.75
N ALA A 239 11.66 13.51 -3.92
CA ALA A 239 12.42 14.49 -4.68
C ALA A 239 13.82 14.68 -4.09
N GLU A 240 13.91 14.89 -2.77
CA GLU A 240 15.18 15.10 -2.08
C GLU A 240 16.12 13.89 -2.19
N PHE A 241 15.57 12.66 -2.08
CA PHE A 241 16.35 11.43 -2.22
C PHE A 241 16.88 11.26 -3.65
N ASN A 242 16.00 11.39 -4.64
CA ASN A 242 16.34 11.15 -6.05
C ASN A 242 17.32 12.20 -6.60
N LEU A 243 17.21 13.44 -6.16
CA LEU A 243 18.13 14.52 -6.57
C LEU A 243 19.54 14.38 -5.97
N LYS A 244 19.72 13.54 -4.94
CA LYS A 244 21.05 13.19 -4.39
C LYS A 244 21.80 12.14 -5.22
N ASN A 245 21.21 11.64 -6.32
CA ASN A 245 21.86 10.67 -7.19
C ASN A 245 23.20 11.24 -7.72
N PRO A 246 24.34 10.57 -7.50
CA PRO A 246 25.64 11.03 -7.96
C PRO A 246 25.76 11.07 -9.50
N VAL A 247 24.96 10.26 -10.20
CA VAL A 247 24.91 10.21 -11.68
C VAL A 247 23.70 11.00 -12.15
N ARG A 248 23.93 12.28 -12.45
CA ARG A 248 22.86 13.23 -12.83
C ARG A 248 22.03 12.77 -14.04
N GLU A 249 22.66 12.11 -15.02
CA GLU A 249 22.01 11.61 -16.22
C GLU A 249 20.97 10.51 -15.94
N LYS A 250 21.12 9.80 -14.81
CA LYS A 250 20.18 8.74 -14.38
C LYS A 250 18.98 9.25 -13.61
N ILE A 251 18.92 10.56 -13.29
CA ILE A 251 17.78 11.13 -12.59
C ILE A 251 16.58 11.19 -13.54
N ASP A 252 15.49 10.57 -13.13
CA ASP A 252 14.21 10.57 -13.87
C ASP A 252 13.48 11.91 -13.66
N ILE A 253 13.70 12.84 -14.59
CA ILE A 253 13.08 14.18 -14.56
C ILE A 253 11.57 14.09 -14.76
N ASP A 254 11.09 13.22 -15.67
CA ASP A 254 9.67 13.04 -15.92
C ASP A 254 8.94 12.64 -14.62
N TYR A 255 9.50 11.69 -13.90
CA TYR A 255 8.93 11.27 -12.61
C TYR A 255 8.96 12.39 -11.57
N LEU A 256 10.08 13.14 -11.45
CA LEU A 256 10.19 14.24 -10.50
C LEU A 256 9.20 15.36 -10.80
N LEU A 257 9.00 15.68 -12.07
CA LEU A 257 8.05 16.70 -12.50
C LEU A 257 6.58 16.28 -12.35
N ARG A 258 6.28 15.00 -12.08
CA ARG A 258 4.92 14.49 -11.79
C ARG A 258 4.60 14.40 -10.30
N LEU A 259 5.55 14.68 -9.42
CA LEU A 259 5.31 14.72 -7.97
C LEU A 259 4.36 15.87 -7.62
N ASN A 260 3.72 15.83 -6.45
CA ASN A 260 2.81 16.90 -6.02
C ASN A 260 3.53 18.24 -5.81
N ASN A 261 2.76 19.29 -5.61
CA ASN A 261 3.24 20.67 -5.51
C ASN A 261 4.18 20.90 -4.31
N ASP A 262 4.11 20.10 -3.26
CA ASP A 262 5.01 20.16 -2.10
C ASP A 262 6.47 19.75 -2.41
N ALA A 263 6.72 19.11 -3.56
CA ALA A 263 8.06 18.85 -4.07
C ALA A 263 8.67 20.05 -4.82
N LEU A 264 7.87 21.00 -5.29
CA LEU A 264 8.34 22.13 -6.11
C LEU A 264 9.46 22.95 -5.45
N PRO A 265 9.45 23.28 -4.14
CA PRO A 265 10.55 23.98 -3.48
C PRO A 265 11.89 23.25 -3.51
N ILE A 266 11.87 21.91 -3.50
CA ILE A 266 13.07 21.09 -3.62
C ILE A 266 13.60 21.08 -5.04
N LEU A 267 12.69 20.99 -6.03
CA LEU A 267 13.03 21.07 -7.45
C LEU A 267 13.62 22.45 -7.78
N ASP A 268 13.12 23.52 -7.17
CA ASP A 268 13.62 24.86 -7.32
C ASP A 268 15.11 25.00 -6.97
N LYS A 269 15.53 24.37 -5.89
CA LYS A 269 16.92 24.36 -5.43
C LYS A 269 17.87 23.59 -6.36
N HIS A 270 17.34 22.80 -7.28
CA HIS A 270 18.10 21.93 -8.19
C HIS A 270 17.75 22.21 -9.66
N ARG A 271 17.52 23.48 -10.01
CA ARG A 271 17.19 23.91 -11.39
C ARG A 271 18.26 23.48 -12.41
N ASP A 272 19.53 23.40 -11.98
CA ASP A 272 20.66 22.94 -12.78
C ASP A 272 20.51 21.49 -13.23
N VAL A 273 19.83 20.65 -12.46
CA VAL A 273 19.52 19.25 -12.82
C VAL A 273 18.34 19.19 -13.80
N LEU A 274 17.39 20.12 -13.67
CA LEU A 274 16.19 20.18 -14.51
C LEU A 274 16.47 20.75 -15.91
N ASP A 275 17.54 21.56 -16.07
CA ASP A 275 17.88 22.20 -17.35
C ASP A 275 18.50 21.23 -18.34
N ARG A 276 17.73 20.24 -18.74
CA ARG A 276 18.06 19.28 -19.78
C ARG A 276 16.80 18.76 -20.48
N GLU A 277 16.98 18.26 -21.68
CA GLU A 277 15.92 17.60 -22.43
C GLU A 277 15.62 16.21 -21.84
N PHE A 278 14.36 15.88 -21.73
CA PHE A 278 13.86 14.56 -21.38
C PHE A 278 12.68 14.19 -22.30
N MET A 279 12.46 12.89 -22.44
CA MET A 279 11.30 12.39 -23.18
C MET A 279 10.10 12.31 -22.23
N GLU A 280 9.10 13.15 -22.46
CA GLU A 280 7.82 13.02 -21.77
C GLU A 280 7.02 11.87 -22.39
N TYR A 281 6.73 10.85 -21.61
CA TYR A 281 5.87 9.73 -22.05
C TYR A 281 4.41 10.17 -22.04
N SER A 282 3.91 10.60 -23.21
CA SER A 282 2.47 10.76 -23.45
C SER A 282 1.89 9.46 -24.02
N PHE A 283 0.57 9.28 -23.87
CA PHE A 283 -0.13 8.03 -24.22
C PHE A 283 -0.03 7.63 -25.70
N ILE A 284 0.35 8.55 -26.59
CA ILE A 284 0.37 8.33 -28.06
C ILE A 284 1.74 8.62 -28.68
N PHE A 285 2.46 9.66 -28.24
CA PHE A 285 3.79 10.04 -28.75
C PHE A 285 4.62 10.65 -27.60
N GLY A 286 5.91 10.31 -27.54
CA GLY A 286 6.85 10.96 -26.64
C GLY A 286 7.36 12.25 -27.30
N ASP A 287 7.18 13.38 -26.62
CA ASP A 287 7.78 14.65 -27.02
C ASP A 287 9.00 14.96 -26.15
N TYR A 288 10.06 15.52 -26.78
CA TYR A 288 11.21 16.02 -26.03
C TYR A 288 10.90 17.42 -25.49
N LYS A 289 11.02 17.58 -24.19
CA LYS A 289 10.81 18.86 -23.50
C LYS A 289 12.02 19.19 -22.62
N ASN A 290 12.30 20.47 -22.42
CA ASN A 290 13.25 20.89 -21.41
C ASN A 290 12.61 20.84 -20.03
N GLY A 291 13.24 20.16 -19.07
CA GLY A 291 12.69 19.95 -17.73
C GLY A 291 12.52 21.24 -16.94
N LEU A 292 13.39 22.23 -17.16
CA LEU A 292 13.28 23.54 -16.52
C LEU A 292 12.04 24.32 -17.02
N ASP A 293 11.70 24.18 -18.29
CA ASP A 293 10.54 24.88 -18.83
C ASP A 293 9.23 24.24 -18.35
N VAL A 294 9.15 22.91 -18.30
CA VAL A 294 8.02 22.20 -17.69
C VAL A 294 7.88 22.54 -16.20
N TYR A 295 9.00 22.63 -15.47
CA TYR A 295 8.99 23.06 -14.08
C TYR A 295 8.39 24.46 -13.92
N LYS A 296 8.82 25.44 -14.76
CA LYS A 296 8.28 26.81 -14.72
C LYS A 296 6.79 26.86 -15.03
N GLU A 297 6.34 26.07 -16.01
CA GLU A 297 4.92 25.94 -16.34
C GLU A 297 4.12 25.43 -15.13
N ARG A 298 4.60 24.37 -14.47
CA ARG A 298 3.96 23.84 -13.26
C ARG A 298 3.90 24.84 -12.11
N VAL A 299 4.95 25.64 -11.90
CA VAL A 299 4.91 26.67 -10.86
C VAL A 299 3.88 27.74 -11.19
N ALA A 300 3.77 28.15 -12.47
CA ALA A 300 2.76 29.11 -12.90
C ALA A 300 1.33 28.54 -12.74
N ASP A 301 1.11 27.28 -13.08
CA ASP A 301 -0.17 26.60 -12.89
C ASP A 301 -0.53 26.50 -11.41
N PHE A 302 0.42 26.14 -10.56
CA PHE A 302 0.23 26.10 -9.10
C PHE A 302 -0.19 27.46 -8.53
N GLU A 303 0.49 28.54 -8.92
CA GLU A 303 0.12 29.90 -8.47
C GLU A 303 -1.28 30.28 -8.93
N MET A 304 -1.63 29.99 -10.18
CA MET A 304 -2.96 30.26 -10.73
C MET A 304 -4.06 29.45 -10.04
N GLU A 305 -3.79 28.20 -9.69
CA GLU A 305 -4.70 27.37 -8.90
C GLU A 305 -4.91 27.94 -7.51
N GLN A 306 -3.83 28.40 -6.84
CA GLN A 306 -3.92 28.99 -5.50
C GLN A 306 -4.72 30.29 -5.46
N GLU A 307 -4.67 31.13 -6.51
CA GLU A 307 -5.50 32.32 -6.64
C GLU A 307 -7.01 32.00 -6.65
N ASN A 308 -7.37 30.82 -7.17
CA ASN A 308 -8.76 30.35 -7.28
C ASN A 308 -9.23 29.50 -6.08
N TYR A 309 -8.35 29.17 -5.13
CA TYR A 309 -8.69 28.34 -3.99
C TYR A 309 -9.58 29.08 -3.00
N SER A 310 -10.63 28.39 -2.54
CA SER A 310 -11.42 28.81 -1.38
C SER A 310 -10.77 28.32 -0.08
N TRP A 311 -11.22 28.86 1.04
CA TRP A 311 -10.77 28.40 2.37
C TRP A 311 -10.98 26.89 2.60
N LEU A 312 -11.93 26.27 1.88
CA LEU A 312 -12.18 24.82 1.93
C LEU A 312 -11.11 23.97 1.21
N SER A 313 -10.39 24.59 0.27
CA SER A 313 -9.33 23.93 -0.50
C SER A 313 -7.96 24.06 0.17
N TRP A 314 -7.87 24.84 1.27
CA TRP A 314 -6.61 25.06 1.97
C TRP A 314 -6.03 23.75 2.51
N ASN A 315 -4.75 23.54 2.30
CA ASN A 315 -3.98 22.46 2.88
C ASN A 315 -2.57 22.95 3.24
N LEU A 316 -1.96 22.34 4.25
CA LEU A 316 -0.67 22.77 4.78
C LEU A 316 0.51 22.59 3.80
N PRO A 317 0.62 21.52 2.99
CA PRO A 317 1.67 21.38 1.99
C PRO A 317 1.66 22.50 0.95
N ASP A 318 0.52 22.81 0.37
CA ASP A 318 0.39 23.88 -0.63
C ASP A 318 0.67 25.26 -0.02
N ASP A 319 0.22 25.51 1.21
CA ASP A 319 0.49 26.77 1.90
C ASP A 319 2.00 27.00 2.13
N ARG A 320 2.73 25.95 2.53
CA ARG A 320 4.20 26.00 2.67
C ARG A 320 4.89 26.26 1.33
N THR A 321 4.44 25.63 0.28
CA THR A 321 4.95 25.83 -1.08
C THR A 321 4.70 27.25 -1.54
N LEU A 322 3.51 27.78 -1.30
CA LEU A 322 3.16 29.16 -1.63
C LEU A 322 4.00 30.18 -0.85
N GLN A 323 4.24 29.93 0.45
CA GLN A 323 5.12 30.78 1.25
C GLN A 323 6.56 30.76 0.72
N TYR A 324 7.07 29.60 0.34
CA TYR A 324 8.40 29.50 -0.27
C TYR A 324 8.53 30.38 -1.50
N TYR A 325 7.56 30.36 -2.43
CA TYR A 325 7.58 31.17 -3.64
C TYR A 325 7.36 32.67 -3.39
N LYS A 326 6.61 33.04 -2.36
CA LYS A 326 6.50 34.45 -1.94
C LYS A 326 7.85 35.01 -1.47
N GLU A 327 8.67 34.20 -0.85
CA GLU A 327 9.98 34.60 -0.33
C GLU A 327 11.09 34.55 -1.40
N HIS A 328 11.08 33.56 -2.29
CA HIS A 328 12.18 33.23 -3.21
C HIS A 328 11.80 33.40 -4.69
N GLY A 329 10.55 33.61 -5.02
CA GLY A 329 10.02 33.49 -6.38
C GLY A 329 10.11 34.73 -7.28
N LYS A 330 10.85 35.78 -6.89
CA LYS A 330 10.92 37.04 -7.70
C LYS A 330 11.34 36.83 -9.14
N ASP A 331 12.17 35.84 -9.45
CA ASP A 331 12.63 35.54 -10.81
C ASP A 331 11.56 34.83 -11.66
N ILE A 332 10.64 34.13 -11.01
CA ILE A 332 9.56 33.39 -11.68
C ILE A 332 8.43 34.32 -12.15
N TYR A 333 8.14 35.37 -11.37
CA TYR A 333 7.17 36.42 -11.75
C TYR A 333 7.51 37.16 -13.07
N LEU A 334 8.80 37.31 -13.38
CA LEU A 334 9.24 37.89 -14.64
C LEU A 334 8.92 37.02 -15.85
N ILE A 335 8.78 35.71 -15.66
CA ILE A 335 8.45 34.75 -16.71
C ILE A 335 6.95 34.71 -16.96
N LYS A 336 6.11 34.83 -15.91
CA LYS A 336 4.64 34.92 -15.98
C LYS A 336 4.23 36.03 -16.93
N ASN A 337 4.83 37.22 -16.81
CA ASN A 337 4.50 38.35 -17.66
C ASN A 337 4.89 38.13 -19.14
N ARG A 338 6.03 37.47 -19.42
CA ARG A 338 6.42 37.13 -20.80
C ARG A 338 5.51 36.09 -21.45
N ASN A 339 5.10 35.06 -20.69
CA ASN A 339 4.24 34.00 -21.22
C ASN A 339 2.80 34.46 -21.42
N ILE A 340 2.26 35.26 -20.51
CA ILE A 340 0.93 35.89 -20.70
C ILE A 340 0.91 36.80 -21.93
N ASP A 341 1.95 37.57 -22.17
CA ASP A 341 2.04 38.43 -23.35
C ASP A 341 2.23 37.59 -24.63
N SER A 342 2.99 36.49 -24.59
CA SER A 342 3.13 35.57 -25.73
C SER A 342 1.84 34.81 -26.04
N LEU A 343 1.09 34.38 -25.02
CA LEU A 343 -0.22 33.75 -25.16
C LEU A 343 -1.28 34.75 -25.68
N LYS A 344 -1.31 35.97 -25.14
CA LYS A 344 -2.17 37.03 -25.63
C LYS A 344 -1.87 37.37 -27.09
N ASN A 345 -0.59 37.35 -27.49
CA ASN A 345 -0.21 37.61 -28.89
C ASN A 345 -0.61 36.41 -29.79
N LYS A 346 -0.42 35.14 -29.36
CA LYS A 346 -0.92 33.98 -30.11
C LYS A 346 -2.43 33.93 -30.24
N ILE A 347 -3.18 34.36 -29.22
CA ILE A 347 -4.65 34.46 -29.27
C ILE A 347 -5.07 35.59 -30.19
N LYS A 348 -4.35 36.72 -30.18
CA LYS A 348 -4.58 37.81 -31.12
C LYS A 348 -4.30 37.43 -32.57
N GLU A 349 -3.23 36.71 -32.86
CA GLU A 349 -2.93 36.15 -34.18
C GLU A 349 -3.99 35.15 -34.64
N LYS A 350 -4.47 34.28 -33.75
CA LYS A 350 -5.52 33.30 -34.06
C LYS A 350 -6.88 33.96 -34.30
N ASN A 351 -7.21 35.01 -33.58
CA ASN A 351 -8.46 35.80 -33.78
C ASN A 351 -8.38 36.79 -34.92
N GLY A 352 -7.18 37.18 -35.37
CA GLY A 352 -6.98 38.04 -36.54
C GLY A 352 -7.17 37.35 -37.90
N HIS A 353 -7.28 36.01 -37.92
CA HIS A 353 -7.50 35.21 -39.14
C HIS A 353 -8.97 34.79 -39.38
N PHE A 354 -9.89 35.21 -38.52
CA PHE A 354 -11.32 35.06 -38.82
C PHE A 354 -11.85 36.34 -39.49
N GLU A 355 -11.51 36.54 -40.77
CA GLU A 355 -12.29 37.43 -41.65
C GLU A 355 -13.67 36.78 -41.85
N VAL A 356 -14.68 37.52 -41.38
CA VAL A 356 -16.10 37.18 -41.61
C VAL A 356 -16.34 37.30 -43.11
N VAL A 357 -16.45 36.19 -43.82
CA VAL A 357 -16.94 36.15 -45.20
C VAL A 357 -18.42 36.56 -45.18
N PRO A 358 -18.81 37.67 -45.82
CA PRO A 358 -20.22 38.07 -45.84
C PRO A 358 -21.05 37.05 -46.63
N ARG A 359 -22.11 36.58 -45.99
CA ARG A 359 -23.14 35.72 -46.60
C ARG A 359 -23.71 36.46 -47.83
N ARG A 360 -23.50 35.92 -49.01
CA ARG A 360 -24.26 36.37 -50.20
C ARG A 360 -25.69 35.86 -50.02
N GLU A 361 -26.61 36.82 -49.92
CA GLU A 361 -28.05 36.57 -50.11
C GLU A 361 -28.28 36.28 -51.60
N ASN A 362 -28.92 35.15 -51.86
CA ASN A 362 -29.76 34.89 -53.04
C ASN A 362 -31.00 34.13 -52.57
#